data_23c3e3f679cf21cea03e657b463d1094
#
_entry.id   23c3e3f679cf21cea03e657b463d1094
#
_cell.length_a   1.000
_cell.length_b   1.000
_cell.length_c   1.000
_cell.angle_alpha   90.00
_cell.angle_beta   90.00
_cell.angle_gamma   90.00
#
_symmetry.space_group_name_H-M   'P 1'
#
loop_
_entity.id
_entity.type
_entity.pdbx_description
1 polymer ?
#
loop_
_entity_poly.entity_id
_entity_poly.type
_entity_poly.pdbx_seq_one_letter_code
_entity_poly.pdbx_strand_id
1 'polypeptide(L)'
;HLFFIYWAILGGVTPPTCTAAVAAAGIAKANWVKTGFFSVRLGIVAFILPYFFALNPALVGRAPWTSIISHGITGFIGAISIAYGMFSHRNCMVNPLICLSFIIGGLLLLFPGTLPSLIGLVVVAVVFLADRKILSRAAEEKALKS
;
A
#
# COMPACT_ATOMS: atom_id res chain seq x y z
N HIS A 1 2.15 10.84 -20.34
CA HIS A 1 0.70 11.10 -20.40
C HIS A 1 -0.05 10.34 -19.32
N LEU A 2 0.18 9.02 -19.13
CA LEU A 2 -0.48 8.23 -18.09
C LEU A 2 -0.25 8.79 -16.68
N PHE A 3 0.94 9.27 -16.38
CA PHE A 3 1.28 9.91 -15.11
C PHE A 3 0.36 11.10 -14.80
N PHE A 4 0.20 12.02 -15.76
CA PHE A 4 -0.63 13.21 -15.58
C PHE A 4 -2.12 12.87 -15.49
N ILE A 5 -2.61 11.94 -16.31
CA ILE A 5 -4.01 11.47 -16.26
C ILE A 5 -4.32 10.86 -14.88
N TYR A 6 -3.40 10.04 -14.36
CA TYR A 6 -3.56 9.39 -13.06
C TYR A 6 -3.63 10.41 -11.91
N TRP A 7 -2.74 11.43 -11.95
CA TRP A 7 -2.75 12.50 -10.96
C TRP A 7 -3.99 13.38 -11.04
N ALA A 8 -4.51 13.64 -12.24
CA ALA A 8 -5.75 14.38 -12.43
C ALA A 8 -6.95 13.67 -11.78
N ILE A 9 -7.03 12.35 -11.93
CA ILE A 9 -8.09 11.53 -11.30
C ILE A 9 -7.98 11.55 -9.77
N LEU A 10 -6.77 11.49 -9.23
CA LEU A 10 -6.53 11.53 -7.79
C LEU A 10 -6.89 12.87 -7.15
N GLY A 11 -6.98 13.94 -7.92
CA GLY A 11 -7.44 15.26 -7.46
C GLY A 11 -8.85 15.20 -6.84
N GLY A 12 -9.72 14.29 -7.30
CA GLY A 12 -11.06 14.11 -6.75
C GLY A 12 -11.11 13.58 -5.31
N VAL A 13 -10.02 12.95 -4.83
CA VAL A 13 -9.92 12.42 -3.45
C VAL A 13 -8.93 13.20 -2.59
N THR A 14 -8.18 14.13 -3.20
CA THR A 14 -7.11 14.87 -2.51
C THR A 14 -7.62 16.22 -1.99
N PRO A 15 -7.46 16.56 -0.70
CA PRO A 15 -7.71 17.92 -0.22
C PRO A 15 -6.78 18.94 -0.94
N PRO A 16 -7.25 20.15 -1.25
CA PRO A 16 -8.52 20.78 -0.86
C PRO A 16 -9.70 20.47 -1.78
N THR A 17 -9.50 19.94 -2.97
CA THR A 17 -10.57 19.71 -3.96
C THR A 17 -11.50 18.56 -3.56
N CYS A 18 -10.99 17.44 -3.18
CA CYS A 18 -11.60 16.18 -2.66
C CYS A 18 -13.13 16.04 -2.87
N THR A 19 -13.61 16.31 -4.09
CA THR A 19 -15.05 16.35 -4.42
C THR A 19 -15.77 15.05 -4.05
N ALA A 20 -15.15 13.90 -4.31
CA ALA A 20 -15.70 12.59 -3.95
C ALA A 20 -15.81 12.42 -2.42
N ALA A 21 -14.81 12.88 -1.66
CA ALA A 21 -14.83 12.81 -0.21
C ALA A 21 -15.87 13.76 0.42
N VAL A 22 -16.08 14.93 -0.19
CA VAL A 22 -17.13 15.90 0.22
C VAL A 22 -18.52 15.27 0.00
N ALA A 23 -18.75 14.66 -1.16
CA ALA A 23 -20.02 13.99 -1.45
C ALA A 23 -20.28 12.83 -0.47
N ALA A 24 -19.27 11.98 -0.21
CA ALA A 24 -19.39 10.89 0.75
C ALA A 24 -19.62 11.38 2.18
N ALA A 25 -18.96 12.46 2.60
CA ALA A 25 -19.16 13.07 3.90
C ALA A 25 -20.57 13.65 4.06
N GLY A 26 -21.13 14.23 2.99
CA GLY A 26 -22.53 14.71 2.97
C GLY A 26 -23.54 13.60 3.21
N ILE A 27 -23.36 12.44 2.56
CA ILE A 27 -24.21 11.27 2.74
C ILE A 27 -24.07 10.70 4.17
N ALA A 28 -22.83 10.59 4.67
CA ALA A 28 -22.53 10.03 5.98
C ALA A 28 -22.77 11.04 7.15
N LYS A 29 -23.17 12.28 6.85
CA LYS A 29 -23.27 13.38 7.84
C LYS A 29 -22.00 13.55 8.67
N ALA A 30 -20.84 13.35 8.04
CA ALA A 30 -19.52 13.39 8.65
C ALA A 30 -18.78 14.70 8.32
N ASN A 31 -17.68 14.98 9.03
CA ASN A 31 -16.82 16.10 8.74
C ASN A 31 -16.01 15.85 7.45
N TRP A 32 -16.25 16.67 6.42
CA TRP A 32 -15.64 16.52 5.10
C TRP A 32 -14.10 16.59 5.11
N VAL A 33 -13.52 17.43 5.99
CA VAL A 33 -12.05 17.58 6.11
C VAL A 33 -11.44 16.27 6.63
N LYS A 34 -12.01 15.71 7.70
CA LYS A 34 -11.56 14.41 8.24
C LYS A 34 -11.73 13.30 7.22
N THR A 35 -12.86 13.28 6.51
CA THR A 35 -13.14 12.31 5.46
C THR A 35 -12.12 12.43 4.31
N GLY A 36 -11.76 13.65 3.89
CA GLY A 36 -10.74 13.90 2.87
C GLY A 36 -9.35 13.37 3.26
N PHE A 37 -8.89 13.66 4.48
CA PHE A 37 -7.61 13.10 4.95
C PHE A 37 -7.64 11.58 5.09
N PHE A 38 -8.78 11.02 5.48
CA PHE A 38 -8.94 9.58 5.57
C PHE A 38 -8.94 8.92 4.19
N SER A 39 -9.53 9.57 3.17
CA SER A 39 -9.51 9.05 1.78
C SER A 39 -8.10 9.06 1.18
N VAL A 40 -7.27 10.07 1.47
CA VAL A 40 -5.85 10.06 1.07
C VAL A 40 -5.10 8.90 1.70
N ARG A 41 -5.32 8.65 2.99
CA ARG A 41 -4.70 7.52 3.68
C ARG A 41 -5.14 6.18 3.09
N LEU A 42 -6.43 6.02 2.75
CA LEU A 42 -6.96 4.84 2.09
C LEU A 42 -6.36 4.66 0.69
N GLY A 43 -6.19 5.75 -0.05
CA GLY A 43 -5.68 5.76 -1.41
C GLY A 43 -4.17 5.86 -1.54
N ILE A 44 -3.37 5.72 -0.46
CA ILE A 44 -1.92 6.00 -0.50
C ILE A 44 -1.18 5.22 -1.59
N VAL A 45 -1.56 3.97 -1.83
CA VAL A 45 -0.97 3.14 -2.88
C VAL A 45 -1.22 3.76 -4.26
N ALA A 46 -2.42 4.31 -4.49
CA ALA A 46 -2.76 4.99 -5.73
C ALA A 46 -1.90 6.24 -5.98
N PHE A 47 -1.47 6.94 -4.94
CA PHE A 47 -0.55 8.09 -5.08
C PHE A 47 0.88 7.68 -5.41
N ILE A 48 1.29 6.48 -4.99
CA ILE A 48 2.64 5.94 -5.22
C ILE A 48 2.77 5.33 -6.63
N LEU A 49 1.72 4.68 -7.12
CA LEU A 49 1.70 3.92 -8.37
C LEU A 49 2.15 4.71 -9.62
N PRO A 50 1.74 5.98 -9.83
CA PRO A 50 2.14 6.74 -11.02
C PRO A 50 3.65 6.91 -11.18
N TYR A 51 4.39 7.04 -10.09
CA TYR A 51 5.85 7.14 -10.13
C TYR A 51 6.48 5.84 -10.65
N PHE A 52 5.94 4.68 -10.26
CA PHE A 52 6.42 3.39 -10.74
C PHE A 52 6.03 3.11 -12.20
N PHE A 53 4.91 3.64 -12.67
CA PHE A 53 4.58 3.62 -14.11
C PHE A 53 5.58 4.40 -14.93
N ALA A 54 6.10 5.52 -14.41
CA ALA A 54 7.12 6.31 -15.09
C ALA A 54 8.50 5.62 -15.08
N LEU A 55 8.81 4.88 -14.01
CA LEU A 55 10.12 4.23 -13.83
C LEU A 55 10.18 2.82 -14.44
N ASN A 56 9.05 2.12 -14.54
CA ASN A 56 9.01 0.72 -14.97
C ASN A 56 8.12 0.54 -16.22
N PRO A 57 8.71 0.47 -17.42
CA PRO A 57 7.97 0.28 -18.67
C PRO A 57 7.14 -1.02 -18.72
N ALA A 58 7.52 -2.03 -17.94
CA ALA A 58 6.78 -3.29 -17.88
C ALA A 58 5.39 -3.13 -17.24
N LEU A 59 5.23 -2.25 -16.25
CA LEU A 59 3.95 -1.97 -15.62
C LEU A 59 2.97 -1.24 -16.55
N VAL A 60 3.49 -0.62 -17.63
CA VAL A 60 2.70 0.09 -18.66
C VAL A 60 2.52 -0.78 -19.93
N GLY A 61 2.90 -2.05 -19.87
CA GLY A 61 2.77 -2.97 -21.00
C GLY A 61 3.82 -2.78 -22.11
N ARG A 62 4.90 -2.04 -21.86
CA ARG A 62 5.98 -1.78 -22.83
C ARG A 62 7.20 -2.67 -22.59
N ALA A 63 6.97 -3.97 -22.40
CA ALA A 63 8.03 -4.96 -22.19
C ALA A 63 7.58 -6.33 -22.73
N PRO A 64 8.47 -7.33 -22.84
CA PRO A 64 8.11 -8.71 -23.16
C PRO A 64 7.06 -9.25 -22.17
N TRP A 65 6.16 -10.09 -22.66
CA TRP A 65 5.07 -10.66 -21.86
C TRP A 65 5.51 -11.29 -20.53
N THR A 66 6.66 -11.94 -20.51
CA THR A 66 7.26 -12.53 -19.31
C THR A 66 7.58 -11.48 -18.24
N SER A 67 8.13 -10.33 -18.67
CA SER A 67 8.43 -9.21 -17.76
C SER A 67 7.17 -8.49 -17.30
N ILE A 68 6.15 -8.35 -18.16
CA ILE A 68 4.87 -7.75 -17.78
C ILE A 68 4.20 -8.57 -16.68
N ILE A 69 4.14 -9.89 -16.84
CA ILE A 69 3.51 -10.78 -15.85
C ILE A 69 4.29 -10.78 -14.54
N SER A 70 5.61 -10.90 -14.59
CA SER A 70 6.45 -10.92 -13.38
C SER A 70 6.36 -9.60 -12.60
N HIS A 71 6.54 -8.46 -13.27
CA HIS A 71 6.42 -7.15 -12.62
C HIS A 71 4.98 -6.79 -12.23
N GLY A 72 3.99 -7.31 -12.93
CA GLY A 72 2.58 -7.18 -12.54
C GLY A 72 2.29 -7.90 -11.21
N ILE A 73 2.76 -9.13 -11.07
CA ILE A 73 2.58 -9.92 -9.83
C ILE A 73 3.35 -9.28 -8.67
N THR A 74 4.62 -8.92 -8.87
CA THR A 74 5.42 -8.28 -7.81
C THR A 74 4.86 -6.91 -7.43
N GLY A 75 4.37 -6.13 -8.41
CA GLY A 75 3.70 -4.86 -8.17
C GLY A 75 2.41 -5.01 -7.38
N PHE A 76 1.60 -6.02 -7.66
CA PHE A 76 0.38 -6.32 -6.91
C PHE A 76 0.68 -6.73 -5.46
N ILE A 77 1.66 -7.61 -5.25
CA ILE A 77 2.12 -7.98 -3.89
C ILE A 77 2.68 -6.76 -3.16
N GLY A 78 3.45 -5.90 -3.83
CA GLY A 78 3.99 -4.66 -3.27
C GLY A 78 2.88 -3.70 -2.82
N ALA A 79 1.85 -3.51 -3.65
CA ALA A 79 0.69 -2.69 -3.33
C ALA A 79 -0.07 -3.22 -2.10
N ILE A 80 -0.32 -4.52 -2.02
CA ILE A 80 -0.95 -5.17 -0.86
C ILE A 80 -0.09 -4.98 0.39
N SER A 81 1.24 -5.13 0.28
CA SER A 81 2.17 -4.98 1.41
C SER A 81 2.15 -3.56 1.97
N ILE A 82 2.15 -2.54 1.10
CA ILE A 82 2.05 -1.13 1.52
C ILE A 82 0.71 -0.87 2.19
N ALA A 83 -0.38 -1.34 1.59
CA ALA A 83 -1.72 -1.21 2.14
C ALA A 83 -1.79 -1.87 3.53
N TYR A 84 -1.30 -3.10 3.67
CA TYR A 84 -1.27 -3.81 4.94
C TYR A 84 -0.44 -3.07 5.99
N GLY A 85 0.75 -2.56 5.64
CA GLY A 85 1.60 -1.76 6.53
C GLY A 85 0.91 -0.49 7.03
N MET A 86 0.08 0.17 6.21
CA MET A 86 -0.64 1.39 6.59
C MET A 86 -1.92 1.12 7.39
N PHE A 87 -2.61 0.01 7.12
CA PHE A 87 -3.91 -0.29 7.73
C PHE A 87 -3.85 -1.19 8.93
N SER A 88 -2.74 -1.87 9.19
CA SER A 88 -2.57 -2.76 10.35
C SER A 88 -2.46 -1.97 11.66
N HIS A 89 -3.55 -1.27 12.01
CA HIS A 89 -3.62 -0.37 13.17
C HIS A 89 -3.24 -1.08 14.47
N ARG A 90 -3.60 -2.35 14.62
CA ARG A 90 -3.32 -3.16 15.81
C ARG A 90 -1.84 -3.53 15.92
N ASN A 91 -1.21 -3.87 14.81
CA ASN A 91 0.20 -4.26 14.78
C ASN A 91 1.13 -3.04 14.81
N CYS A 92 0.69 -1.92 14.24
CA CYS A 92 1.43 -0.66 14.24
C CYS A 92 1.50 -0.02 15.64
N MET A 93 0.48 -0.21 16.50
CA MET A 93 0.53 0.21 17.90
C MET A 93 1.46 -0.67 18.75
N VAL A 94 1.60 -1.96 18.42
CA VAL A 94 2.46 -2.90 19.15
C VAL A 94 3.90 -2.84 18.66
N ASN A 95 4.13 -2.70 17.33
CA ASN A 95 5.47 -2.63 16.74
C ASN A 95 5.49 -1.79 15.46
N PRO A 96 5.81 -0.50 15.54
CA PRO A 96 5.89 0.39 14.36
C PRO A 96 6.95 -0.06 13.35
N LEU A 97 7.97 -0.79 13.79
CA LEU A 97 9.02 -1.34 12.91
C LEU A 97 8.45 -2.36 11.91
N ILE A 98 7.46 -3.15 12.28
CA ILE A 98 6.82 -4.13 11.39
C ILE A 98 6.08 -3.41 10.27
N CYS A 99 5.31 -2.37 10.59
CA CYS A 99 4.60 -1.57 9.59
C CYS A 99 5.57 -0.86 8.63
N LEU A 100 6.65 -0.30 9.16
CA LEU A 100 7.69 0.34 8.36
C LEU A 100 8.35 -0.67 7.41
N SER A 101 8.65 -1.88 7.90
CA SER A 101 9.24 -2.95 7.09
C SER A 101 8.31 -3.42 5.97
N PHE A 102 6.98 -3.48 6.20
CA PHE A 102 6.00 -3.78 5.15
C PHE A 102 5.96 -2.68 4.08
N ILE A 103 6.05 -1.42 4.46
CA ILE A 103 6.07 -0.29 3.52
C ILE A 103 7.35 -0.32 2.70
N ILE A 104 8.53 -0.48 3.34
CA ILE A 104 9.82 -0.54 2.66
C ILE A 104 9.89 -1.76 1.72
N GLY A 105 9.48 -2.94 2.19
CA GLY A 105 9.43 -4.15 1.37
C GLY A 105 8.50 -4.01 0.17
N GLY A 106 7.33 -3.40 0.35
CA GLY A 106 6.39 -3.12 -0.72
C GLY A 106 6.93 -2.11 -1.75
N LEU A 107 7.62 -1.06 -1.31
CA LEU A 107 8.29 -0.11 -2.19
C LEU A 107 9.40 -0.77 -3.01
N LEU A 108 10.21 -1.65 -2.40
CA LEU A 108 11.25 -2.41 -3.10
C LEU A 108 10.66 -3.34 -4.17
N LEU A 109 9.49 -3.95 -3.92
CA LEU A 109 8.78 -4.79 -4.90
C LEU A 109 8.29 -4.01 -6.13
N LEU A 110 7.97 -2.73 -5.97
CA LEU A 110 7.54 -1.86 -7.06
C LEU A 110 8.71 -1.35 -7.91
N PHE A 111 9.94 -1.36 -7.37
CA PHE A 111 11.13 -0.86 -8.07
C PHE A 111 11.48 -1.75 -9.29
N PRO A 112 11.84 -1.15 -10.45
CA PRO A 112 12.26 -1.90 -11.62
C PRO A 112 13.59 -2.62 -11.37
N GLY A 113 13.62 -3.93 -11.57
CA GLY A 113 14.82 -4.75 -11.43
C GLY A 113 14.56 -6.06 -10.70
N THR A 114 15.27 -7.11 -11.09
CA THR A 114 15.14 -8.45 -10.48
C THR A 114 15.69 -8.50 -9.06
N LEU A 115 16.81 -7.81 -8.81
CA LEU A 115 17.44 -7.76 -7.48
C LEU A 115 16.57 -7.07 -6.42
N PRO A 116 16.08 -5.81 -6.62
CA PRO A 116 15.22 -5.16 -5.63
C PRO A 116 13.89 -5.92 -5.43
N SER A 117 13.34 -6.53 -6.48
CA SER A 117 12.11 -7.33 -6.35
C SER A 117 12.32 -8.59 -5.52
N LEU A 118 13.45 -9.28 -5.66
CA LEU A 118 13.79 -10.44 -4.83
C LEU A 118 14.00 -10.05 -3.36
N ILE A 119 14.76 -8.98 -3.11
CA ILE A 119 14.98 -8.47 -1.75
C ILE A 119 13.66 -8.05 -1.11
N GLY A 120 12.81 -7.31 -1.84
CA GLY A 120 11.50 -6.89 -1.38
C GLY A 120 10.60 -8.08 -1.02
N LEU A 121 10.60 -9.13 -1.85
CA LEU A 121 9.81 -10.34 -1.61
C LEU A 121 10.28 -11.08 -0.35
N VAL A 122 11.59 -11.22 -0.15
CA VAL A 122 12.16 -11.83 1.06
C VAL A 122 11.78 -11.02 2.30
N VAL A 123 11.94 -9.69 2.25
CA VAL A 123 11.60 -8.80 3.36
C VAL A 123 10.12 -8.94 3.73
N VAL A 124 9.21 -8.86 2.75
CA VAL A 124 7.76 -8.99 2.97
C VAL A 124 7.42 -10.37 3.54
N ALA A 125 8.01 -11.45 3.02
CA ALA A 125 7.77 -12.80 3.51
C ALA A 125 8.24 -12.99 4.96
N VAL A 126 9.45 -12.52 5.29
CA VAL A 126 10.01 -12.60 6.64
C VAL A 126 9.16 -11.80 7.63
N VAL A 127 8.80 -10.57 7.26
CA VAL A 127 7.98 -9.72 8.12
C VAL A 127 6.57 -10.28 8.31
N PHE A 128 5.98 -10.88 7.28
CA PHE A 128 4.68 -11.54 7.37
C PHE A 128 4.71 -12.75 8.31
N LEU A 129 5.77 -13.56 8.25
CA LEU A 129 5.95 -14.69 9.18
C LEU A 129 6.20 -14.23 10.61
N ALA A 130 6.96 -13.15 10.81
CA ALA A 130 7.18 -12.54 12.11
C ALA A 130 5.88 -11.98 12.70
N ASP A 131 5.08 -11.30 11.89
CA ASP A 131 3.78 -10.76 12.29
C ASP A 131 2.81 -11.86 12.72
N ARG A 132 2.72 -12.95 11.97
CA ARG A 132 1.92 -14.13 12.36
C ARG A 132 2.35 -14.73 13.70
N LYS A 133 3.67 -14.85 13.94
CA LYS A 133 4.19 -15.37 15.23
C LYS A 133 3.85 -14.46 16.41
N ILE A 134 3.91 -13.15 16.22
CA ILE A 134 3.55 -12.19 17.27
C ILE A 134 2.05 -12.23 17.56
N LEU A 135 1.23 -12.35 16.52
CA LEU A 135 -0.22 -12.46 16.68
C LEU A 135 -0.64 -13.76 17.39
N SER A 136 0.01 -14.89 17.09
CA SER A 136 -0.28 -16.16 17.76
C SER A 136 0.08 -16.11 19.25
N ARG A 137 1.23 -15.55 19.59
CA ARG A 137 1.65 -15.39 21.01
C ARG A 137 0.73 -14.45 21.79
N ALA A 138 0.29 -13.35 21.16
CA ALA A 138 -0.65 -12.42 21.79
C ALA A 138 -2.05 -13.02 21.96
N ALA A 139 -2.45 -13.97 21.12
CA ALA A 139 -3.70 -14.71 21.25
C ALA A 139 -3.62 -15.75 22.39
N GLU A 140 -2.50 -16.46 22.50
CA GLU A 140 -2.26 -17.41 23.60
C GLU A 140 -2.22 -16.72 24.97
N GLU A 141 -1.57 -15.55 25.06
CA GLU A 141 -1.51 -14.78 26.31
C GLU A 141 -2.89 -14.25 26.75
N LYS A 142 -3.77 -13.91 25.78
CA LYS A 142 -5.15 -13.54 26.09
C LYS A 142 -5.99 -14.73 26.55
N ALA A 143 -5.81 -15.91 25.97
CA ALA A 143 -6.51 -17.12 26.35
C ALA A 143 -6.11 -17.61 27.76
N LEU A 144 -4.86 -17.35 28.17
CA LEU A 144 -4.36 -17.69 29.53
C LEU A 144 -4.86 -16.72 30.63
N LYS A 145 -5.32 -15.51 30.23
CA LYS A 145 -5.81 -14.48 31.18
C LYS A 145 -7.34 -14.44 31.31
N SER A 146 -8.07 -15.24 30.54
CA SER A 146 -9.53 -15.40 30.64
C SER A 146 -9.92 -16.63 31.40
#